data_0c954983b59a50ee069547d7cfb2f9f1
#
_entry.id   0c954983b59a50ee069547d7cfb2f9f1
#
_cell.length_a   1.000
_cell.length_b   1.000
_cell.length_c   1.000
_cell.angle_alpha   90.00
_cell.angle_beta   90.00
_cell.angle_gamma   90.00
#
_symmetry.space_group_name_H-M   'P 1'
#
loop_
_entity.id
_entity.type
_entity.pdbx_description
1 polymer ?
#
loop_
_entity_poly.entity_id
_entity_poly.type
_entity_poly.pdbx_seq_one_letter_code
_entity_poly.pdbx_strand_id
1 'polypeptide(L)'
;MRARSLMGALFTAKARGREKAPTRVVAAVAAVAVVGALAACSGADGMSDASYHEGIAYDGSVPPEQWRDVPVDEQEEYDDSPEQSFQDVTTSPLSTFASDVDTASYSNLRRQLRQGVAPEGVRIEELVNYFDYDYPTPDGDAEDPFTVTTQIAESPWSPDHQLAMIGVQATAAKPTSQGNNIVFLLDVSGSMDEPNKLPLLADSFELLVEQLDEDDTVSIVTYAGSDQVLADSVPGDRRGELVEILRELQAGGSTGGAQGLQTAYELAAENFVDGGNNRVILATDGDFNVGPSTPEQLTDLIEDHAKSGVYISVLGFGMGNLKDNTMEAIADHGNGNYAYIDTLDEARKVLVDEFDSTMFVVAQDLKVQVEFNPATVAEYRLLGYDNRRLEDEEFDDDTKDAGDVGAGHAVTAFYELVPAREGAPVDDLDYQDVESGQSTDFLTVHVRYKQPGAGTSTEVVFPARASVFTTRPTSDFRFASAVVEFALAVTGSPHAEDASPTRARERAEAALGEDSYGLRSEFVGLIDTYQELAG
;
A
#
# COMPACT_ATOMS: atom_id res chain seq x y z
N MET A 1 -33.11 -55.00 3.55
CA MET A 1 -34.43 -55.25 4.20
C MET A 1 -35.02 -53.90 4.59
N ARG A 2 -36.11 -53.55 3.91
CA ARG A 2 -37.34 -52.84 4.30
C ARG A 2 -37.10 -51.53 5.10
N ALA A 3 -37.38 -50.35 4.60
CA ALA A 3 -38.58 -49.78 3.93
C ALA A 3 -39.54 -49.09 4.90
N ARG A 4 -39.95 -47.89 4.45
CA ARG A 4 -41.22 -47.15 4.70
C ARG A 4 -41.22 -46.15 5.84
N SER A 5 -41.54 -44.91 5.64
CA SER A 5 -42.53 -44.15 4.81
C SER A 5 -43.59 -43.51 5.69
N LEU A 6 -43.99 -42.35 5.29
CA LEU A 6 -45.29 -41.65 5.36
C LEU A 6 -45.41 -40.46 6.31
N MET A 7 -45.63 -39.31 5.68
CA MET A 7 -46.89 -38.53 5.58
C MET A 7 -47.29 -37.80 6.86
N GLY A 8 -47.66 -36.59 6.90
CA GLY A 8 -48.25 -35.60 5.99
C GLY A 8 -49.20 -34.69 6.77
N ALA A 9 -49.58 -33.62 6.15
CA ALA A 9 -50.76 -32.75 6.41
C ALA A 9 -50.44 -31.33 6.80
N LEU A 10 -50.47 -30.38 5.90
CA LEU A 10 -51.54 -29.42 5.54
C LEU A 10 -52.38 -28.87 6.69
N PHE A 11 -52.25 -27.55 6.92
CA PHE A 11 -53.44 -26.72 7.27
C PHE A 11 -53.30 -25.34 6.67
N THR A 12 -54.23 -25.03 5.79
CA THR A 12 -54.56 -23.72 5.23
C THR A 12 -55.50 -22.97 6.17
N ALA A 13 -55.33 -21.69 6.36
CA ALA A 13 -56.40 -20.81 6.73
C ALA A 13 -56.23 -19.41 6.11
N LYS A 14 -57.25 -19.00 5.48
CA LYS A 14 -57.59 -17.91 4.59
C LYS A 14 -58.26 -16.78 5.37
N ALA A 15 -58.01 -15.54 4.98
CA ALA A 15 -59.00 -14.52 4.71
C ALA A 15 -58.97 -13.18 5.44
N ARG A 16 -59.12 -12.16 4.60
CA ARG A 16 -59.82 -10.85 4.67
C ARG A 16 -59.02 -9.74 5.35
N GLY A 17 -58.65 -8.66 4.69
CA GLY A 17 -59.35 -7.83 3.69
C GLY A 17 -59.88 -6.57 4.38
N ARG A 18 -59.23 -5.43 4.14
CA ARG A 18 -59.88 -4.13 4.15
C ARG A 18 -59.04 -3.06 3.45
N GLU A 19 -59.59 -2.62 2.31
CA GLU A 19 -59.26 -1.40 1.61
C GLU A 19 -59.54 -0.15 2.47
N LYS A 20 -58.72 0.87 2.32
CA LYS A 20 -59.17 2.27 2.25
C LYS A 20 -58.20 3.12 1.43
N ALA A 21 -58.77 3.79 0.45
CA ALA A 21 -58.19 4.69 -0.52
C ALA A 21 -58.05 6.15 -0.01
N PRO A 22 -57.74 7.14 -0.83
CA PRO A 22 -56.53 7.96 -0.70
C PRO A 22 -56.90 9.42 -0.29
N THR A 23 -55.90 10.15 0.20
CA THR A 23 -56.06 11.60 0.37
C THR A 23 -55.04 12.35 -0.48
N ARG A 24 -55.56 13.04 -1.48
CA ARG A 24 -54.85 14.05 -2.29
C ARG A 24 -54.55 15.27 -1.43
N VAL A 25 -53.35 15.81 -1.49
CA VAL A 25 -53.08 17.22 -1.17
C VAL A 25 -52.28 17.86 -2.31
N VAL A 26 -52.78 19.02 -2.63
CA VAL A 26 -52.61 19.87 -3.79
C VAL A 26 -51.25 20.58 -3.81
N ALA A 27 -50.75 20.79 -4.99
CA ALA A 27 -49.60 21.60 -5.37
C ALA A 27 -49.80 23.09 -5.03
N ALA A 28 -48.68 23.74 -4.68
CA ALA A 28 -48.56 25.19 -4.84
C ALA A 28 -47.22 25.52 -5.51
N VAL A 29 -47.33 25.95 -6.73
CA VAL A 29 -46.26 26.55 -7.55
C VAL A 29 -46.11 28.00 -7.13
N ALA A 30 -44.92 28.45 -6.84
CA ALA A 30 -44.59 29.87 -6.79
C ALA A 30 -43.39 30.13 -7.75
N ALA A 31 -43.71 30.69 -8.90
CA ALA A 31 -42.75 31.26 -9.81
C ALA A 31 -42.37 32.67 -9.34
N VAL A 32 -41.10 32.98 -9.29
CA VAL A 32 -40.60 34.37 -9.26
C VAL A 32 -39.64 34.56 -10.44
N ALA A 33 -40.14 35.35 -11.40
CA ALA A 33 -39.34 35.90 -12.48
C ALA A 33 -38.70 37.21 -11.99
N VAL A 34 -37.42 37.40 -12.28
CA VAL A 34 -36.79 38.72 -12.30
C VAL A 34 -36.11 38.93 -13.63
N VAL A 35 -36.56 40.02 -14.24
CA VAL A 35 -36.16 40.53 -15.59
C VAL A 35 -34.97 41.47 -15.47
N GLY A 36 -33.99 41.27 -16.40
CA GLY A 36 -33.42 42.37 -17.19
C GLY A 36 -32.25 43.16 -16.67
N ALA A 37 -31.17 43.17 -17.43
CA ALA A 37 -30.82 44.34 -18.23
C ALA A 37 -29.59 44.06 -19.13
N LEU A 38 -29.81 44.23 -20.42
CA LEU A 38 -28.80 44.31 -21.48
C LEU A 38 -28.01 45.63 -21.37
N ALA A 39 -26.71 45.56 -21.56
CA ALA A 39 -25.95 46.64 -22.13
C ALA A 39 -24.92 46.08 -23.13
N ALA A 40 -25.16 46.32 -24.39
CA ALA A 40 -24.24 46.08 -25.48
C ALA A 40 -23.27 47.25 -25.61
N CYS A 41 -22.02 46.98 -25.93
CA CYS A 41 -21.18 47.84 -26.75
C CYS A 41 -20.22 47.03 -27.60
N SER A 42 -20.34 47.29 -28.85
CA SER A 42 -19.63 46.80 -30.02
C SER A 42 -18.16 47.22 -30.07
N GLY A 43 -17.33 46.42 -30.72
CA GLY A 43 -16.03 46.76 -31.26
C GLY A 43 -15.42 45.57 -31.96
N ALA A 44 -15.35 45.69 -33.31
CA ALA A 44 -14.86 44.68 -34.22
C ALA A 44 -13.34 44.73 -34.42
N ASP A 45 -12.85 43.65 -35.02
CA ASP A 45 -11.66 43.45 -35.84
C ASP A 45 -10.38 42.88 -35.17
N GLY A 46 -9.95 41.77 -35.75
CA GLY A 46 -8.56 41.31 -35.74
C GLY A 46 -8.39 39.80 -35.75
N MET A 47 -8.29 39.25 -36.96
CA MET A 47 -7.76 37.90 -37.20
C MET A 47 -6.38 37.72 -36.64
N SER A 48 -6.13 36.52 -36.22
CA SER A 48 -4.95 35.66 -36.37
C SER A 48 -4.32 35.18 -35.10
N ASP A 49 -3.98 33.96 -35.24
CA ASP A 49 -2.95 33.14 -34.64
C ASP A 49 -3.38 32.14 -33.56
N ALA A 50 -3.21 30.92 -34.01
CA ALA A 50 -3.10 29.75 -33.18
C ALA A 50 -2.05 29.98 -32.06
N SER A 51 -2.48 30.28 -30.87
CA SER A 51 -1.66 30.18 -29.71
C SER A 51 -1.71 28.72 -29.22
N TYR A 52 -0.59 28.02 -29.40
CA TYR A 52 -0.22 26.86 -28.62
C TYR A 52 -0.57 27.15 -27.18
N HIS A 53 -1.45 26.35 -26.59
CA HIS A 53 -1.52 26.25 -25.15
C HIS A 53 -0.18 25.66 -24.70
N GLU A 54 0.72 26.53 -24.23
CA GLU A 54 1.79 26.13 -23.35
C GLU A 54 1.12 25.36 -22.21
N GLY A 55 1.50 24.08 -22.06
CA GLY A 55 1.11 23.27 -20.94
C GLY A 55 1.41 24.06 -19.67
N ILE A 56 0.40 24.26 -18.86
CA ILE A 56 0.58 24.73 -17.50
C ILE A 56 1.43 23.64 -16.84
N ALA A 57 2.72 23.92 -16.67
CA ALA A 57 3.54 23.13 -15.78
C ALA A 57 2.83 23.14 -14.43
N TYR A 58 2.30 21.99 -14.03
CA TYR A 58 1.74 21.78 -12.71
C TYR A 58 2.93 21.85 -11.76
N ASP A 59 3.21 23.04 -11.24
CA ASP A 59 4.06 23.21 -10.08
C ASP A 59 3.26 22.60 -8.92
N GLY A 60 3.71 21.45 -8.41
CA GLY A 60 3.08 20.65 -7.34
C GLY A 60 2.83 21.36 -6.01
N SER A 61 2.83 22.67 -6.02
CA SER A 61 2.39 23.53 -4.94
C SER A 61 0.97 24.03 -5.19
N VAL A 62 -0.03 23.18 -4.94
CA VAL A 62 -1.35 23.73 -4.62
C VAL A 62 -1.17 24.49 -3.30
N PRO A 63 -1.45 25.82 -3.26
CA PRO A 63 -1.20 26.58 -2.06
C PRO A 63 -1.98 25.98 -0.88
N PRO A 64 -1.35 25.85 0.31
CA PRO A 64 -1.98 25.25 1.51
C PRO A 64 -3.31 25.88 1.91
N GLU A 65 -3.60 27.07 1.43
CA GLU A 65 -4.84 27.80 1.70
C GLU A 65 -6.09 27.21 1.01
N GLN A 66 -5.93 26.42 -0.07
CA GLN A 66 -7.08 25.79 -0.75
C GLN A 66 -7.54 24.49 -0.09
N TRP A 67 -6.70 23.85 0.72
CA TRP A 67 -7.01 22.59 1.40
C TRP A 67 -7.72 22.78 2.75
N ARG A 68 -7.66 23.98 3.35
CA ARG A 68 -8.22 24.27 4.68
C ARG A 68 -9.75 24.28 4.74
N ASP A 69 -10.43 24.31 3.60
CA ASP A 69 -11.91 24.38 3.52
C ASP A 69 -12.56 23.06 3.08
N VAL A 70 -11.77 21.99 2.88
CA VAL A 70 -12.35 20.66 2.63
C VAL A 70 -12.72 20.06 3.98
N PRO A 71 -14.00 19.73 4.23
CA PRO A 71 -14.40 19.06 5.45
C PRO A 71 -13.64 17.74 5.54
N VAL A 72 -12.93 17.49 6.66
CA VAL A 72 -12.48 16.15 7.01
C VAL A 72 -13.74 15.32 7.19
N ASP A 73 -13.99 14.39 6.27
CA ASP A 73 -15.17 13.55 6.38
C ASP A 73 -14.90 12.47 7.45
N GLU A 74 -15.85 12.27 8.37
CA GLU A 74 -15.79 11.24 9.42
C GLU A 74 -15.93 9.81 8.84
N GLN A 75 -15.70 9.62 7.52
CA GLN A 75 -15.90 8.37 6.80
C GLN A 75 -14.60 7.64 6.42
N GLU A 76 -13.45 8.24 6.69
CA GLU A 76 -12.16 7.56 6.50
C GLU A 76 -11.99 6.44 7.55
N GLU A 77 -11.57 5.24 7.13
CA GLU A 77 -11.38 4.09 8.00
C GLU A 77 -9.92 3.63 7.90
N TYR A 78 -9.25 3.55 9.06
CA TYR A 78 -7.87 3.08 9.20
C TYR A 78 -7.81 1.86 10.11
N ASP A 79 -6.76 1.05 9.96
CA ASP A 79 -6.52 -0.08 10.86
C ASP A 79 -6.00 0.40 12.22
N ASP A 80 -6.64 -0.09 13.30
CA ASP A 80 -6.30 0.20 14.70
C ASP A 80 -5.63 -1.02 15.38
N SER A 81 -4.85 -1.80 14.67
CA SER A 81 -4.13 -2.95 15.25
C SER A 81 -3.27 -2.50 16.44
N PRO A 82 -3.33 -3.20 17.59
CA PRO A 82 -2.62 -2.78 18.78
C PRO A 82 -1.11 -3.01 18.63
N GLU A 83 -0.33 -2.00 19.03
CA GLU A 83 1.14 -2.06 19.05
C GLU A 83 1.63 -3.26 19.89
N GLN A 84 2.69 -3.90 19.41
CA GLN A 84 3.30 -5.05 20.08
C GLN A 84 4.02 -4.65 21.38
N SER A 85 3.91 -5.50 22.41
CA SER A 85 4.68 -5.40 23.64
C SER A 85 5.99 -6.18 23.52
N PHE A 86 6.94 -5.89 24.44
CA PHE A 86 8.17 -6.66 24.55
C PHE A 86 7.89 -8.13 24.83
N GLN A 87 8.64 -9.01 24.16
CA GLN A 87 8.61 -10.46 24.32
C GLN A 87 9.90 -10.94 24.99
N ASP A 88 9.78 -11.83 25.95
CA ASP A 88 10.92 -12.48 26.62
C ASP A 88 11.47 -13.59 25.72
N VAL A 89 12.76 -13.48 25.33
CA VAL A 89 13.41 -14.42 24.40
C VAL A 89 13.45 -15.84 24.93
N THR A 90 13.44 -16.04 26.25
CA THR A 90 13.48 -17.41 26.83
C THR A 90 12.16 -18.16 26.66
N THR A 91 11.05 -17.45 26.51
CA THR A 91 9.71 -18.02 26.31
C THR A 91 9.21 -17.91 24.88
N SER A 92 9.63 -16.88 24.16
CA SER A 92 9.24 -16.59 22.78
C SER A 92 10.47 -16.15 21.98
N PRO A 93 11.34 -17.08 21.57
CA PRO A 93 12.58 -16.74 20.86
C PRO A 93 12.38 -16.33 19.41
N LEU A 94 11.20 -16.57 18.84
CA LEU A 94 10.87 -16.35 17.44
C LEU A 94 9.95 -15.15 17.29
N SER A 95 10.08 -14.47 16.15
CA SER A 95 9.17 -13.43 15.69
C SER A 95 8.95 -13.59 14.20
N THR A 96 7.70 -13.82 13.80
CA THR A 96 7.34 -14.13 12.42
C THR A 96 6.41 -13.06 11.84
N PHE A 97 6.66 -12.60 10.61
CA PHE A 97 5.83 -11.63 9.92
C PHE A 97 5.85 -11.83 8.40
N ALA A 98 4.79 -11.38 7.74
CA ALA A 98 4.71 -11.30 6.28
C ALA A 98 5.46 -10.07 5.77
N SER A 99 6.08 -10.19 4.60
CA SER A 99 6.85 -9.09 3.99
C SER A 99 6.01 -8.11 3.19
N ASP A 100 4.72 -8.30 3.14
CA ASP A 100 3.82 -7.41 2.43
C ASP A 100 3.79 -6.04 3.12
N VAL A 101 4.28 -5.03 2.41
CA VAL A 101 4.39 -3.67 2.95
C VAL A 101 3.96 -2.67 1.89
N ASP A 102 2.79 -2.13 2.10
CA ASP A 102 2.30 -0.97 1.37
C ASP A 102 3.00 0.32 1.86
N THR A 103 2.81 1.41 1.15
CA THR A 103 3.41 2.72 1.50
C THR A 103 2.36 3.82 1.66
N ALA A 104 1.09 3.46 1.62
CA ALA A 104 -0.03 4.40 1.65
C ALA A 104 -0.08 5.27 2.91
N SER A 105 0.35 4.73 4.05
CA SER A 105 0.38 5.46 5.33
C SER A 105 1.25 6.72 5.27
N TYR A 106 2.37 6.72 4.51
CA TYR A 106 3.20 7.91 4.34
C TYR A 106 2.47 9.01 3.56
N SER A 107 1.85 8.68 2.44
CA SER A 107 1.08 9.61 1.62
C SER A 107 -0.13 10.16 2.39
N ASN A 108 -0.81 9.35 3.20
CA ASN A 108 -1.87 9.76 4.10
C ASN A 108 -1.38 10.72 5.18
N LEU A 109 -0.27 10.41 5.86
CA LEU A 109 0.37 11.28 6.84
C LEU A 109 0.73 12.64 6.21
N ARG A 110 1.36 12.64 5.03
CA ARG A 110 1.70 13.84 4.28
C ARG A 110 0.47 14.69 3.99
N ARG A 111 -0.59 14.08 3.48
CA ARG A 111 -1.86 14.73 3.20
C ARG A 111 -2.47 15.35 4.44
N GLN A 112 -2.62 14.59 5.54
CA GLN A 112 -3.21 15.05 6.80
C GLN A 112 -2.44 16.24 7.38
N LEU A 113 -1.11 16.17 7.41
CA LEU A 113 -0.27 17.27 7.88
C LEU A 113 -0.43 18.53 7.03
N ARG A 114 -0.47 18.39 5.70
CA ARG A 114 -0.71 19.52 4.78
C ARG A 114 -2.09 20.17 4.98
N GLN A 115 -3.08 19.40 5.42
CA GLN A 115 -4.41 19.91 5.76
C GLN A 115 -4.47 20.55 7.15
N GLY A 116 -3.43 20.45 7.95
CA GLY A 116 -3.40 20.93 9.32
C GLY A 116 -4.18 20.03 10.29
N VAL A 117 -4.30 18.74 9.99
CA VAL A 117 -4.95 17.72 10.80
C VAL A 117 -3.88 16.85 11.46
N ALA A 118 -4.15 16.38 12.69
CA ALA A 118 -3.27 15.41 13.34
C ALA A 118 -3.30 14.10 12.58
N PRO A 119 -2.14 13.46 12.32
CA PRO A 119 -2.10 12.19 11.62
C PRO A 119 -2.78 11.05 12.37
N GLU A 120 -3.58 10.27 11.66
CA GLU A 120 -4.22 9.03 12.09
C GLU A 120 -3.85 7.90 11.13
N GLY A 121 -3.93 6.63 11.56
CA GLY A 121 -3.62 5.48 10.73
C GLY A 121 -2.14 5.38 10.37
N VAL A 122 -1.24 5.83 11.26
CA VAL A 122 0.21 5.80 11.02
C VAL A 122 0.76 4.42 11.31
N ARG A 123 1.25 3.74 10.28
CA ARG A 123 1.92 2.44 10.35
C ARG A 123 3.43 2.61 10.20
N ILE A 124 4.18 2.15 11.20
CA ILE A 124 5.64 2.36 11.29
C ILE A 124 6.36 1.74 10.09
N GLU A 125 6.01 0.49 9.78
CA GLU A 125 6.59 -0.26 8.67
C GLU A 125 6.39 0.45 7.34
N GLU A 126 5.21 0.99 7.07
CA GLU A 126 4.92 1.69 5.83
C GLU A 126 5.68 3.01 5.70
N LEU A 127 5.84 3.74 6.81
CA LEU A 127 6.66 4.93 6.81
C LEU A 127 8.14 4.62 6.55
N VAL A 128 8.65 3.54 7.15
CA VAL A 128 10.04 3.12 6.96
C VAL A 128 10.27 2.65 5.53
N ASN A 129 9.37 1.84 5.00
CA ASN A 129 9.51 1.25 3.67
C ASN A 129 9.11 2.19 2.52
N TYR A 130 8.65 3.40 2.82
CA TYR A 130 8.45 4.46 1.83
C TYR A 130 9.76 4.96 1.21
N PHE A 131 10.89 4.78 1.90
CA PHE A 131 12.20 5.28 1.50
C PHE A 131 13.11 4.17 1.01
N ASP A 132 13.91 4.49 0.00
CA ASP A 132 14.98 3.63 -0.47
C ASP A 132 16.20 3.67 0.46
N TYR A 133 16.82 2.50 0.64
CA TYR A 133 18.05 2.31 1.39
C TYR A 133 19.09 1.61 0.52
N ASP A 134 20.37 1.98 0.67
CA ASP A 134 21.48 1.42 -0.12
C ASP A 134 21.87 0.02 0.39
N TYR A 135 20.96 -0.96 0.17
CA TYR A 135 21.25 -2.36 0.43
C TYR A 135 21.99 -3.02 -0.72
N PRO A 136 22.91 -3.98 -0.43
CA PRO A 136 23.52 -4.78 -1.47
C PRO A 136 22.49 -5.56 -2.27
N THR A 137 22.43 -5.32 -3.59
CA THR A 137 21.56 -6.09 -4.48
C THR A 137 22.18 -7.47 -4.76
N PRO A 138 21.40 -8.56 -4.86
CA PRO A 138 21.90 -9.86 -5.26
C PRO A 138 22.56 -9.82 -6.64
N ASP A 139 23.64 -10.59 -6.82
CA ASP A 139 24.20 -10.79 -8.16
C ASP A 139 23.15 -11.43 -9.08
N GLY A 140 23.06 -10.96 -10.34
CA GLY A 140 22.01 -11.39 -11.28
C GLY A 140 21.94 -12.89 -11.59
N ASP A 141 23.00 -13.66 -11.25
CA ASP A 141 23.08 -15.12 -11.37
C ASP A 141 23.02 -15.82 -9.99
N ALA A 142 22.69 -15.10 -8.91
CA ALA A 142 22.55 -15.69 -7.58
C ALA A 142 21.42 -16.75 -7.58
N GLU A 143 21.61 -17.82 -6.79
CA GLU A 143 20.61 -18.88 -6.62
C GLU A 143 19.39 -18.34 -5.85
N ASP A 144 19.67 -17.51 -4.83
CA ASP A 144 18.64 -16.87 -4.01
C ASP A 144 18.38 -15.46 -4.54
N PRO A 145 17.09 -15.06 -4.70
CA PRO A 145 16.73 -13.75 -5.23
C PRO A 145 16.87 -12.60 -4.21
N PHE A 146 17.45 -12.85 -3.02
CA PHE A 146 17.56 -11.88 -1.95
C PHE A 146 18.95 -11.78 -1.36
N THR A 147 19.27 -10.58 -0.85
CA THR A 147 20.30 -10.37 0.17
C THR A 147 19.65 -9.87 1.45
N VAL A 148 20.20 -10.24 2.61
CA VAL A 148 19.78 -9.73 3.91
C VAL A 148 20.90 -8.95 4.56
N THR A 149 20.61 -7.71 4.92
CA THR A 149 21.52 -6.82 5.64
C THR A 149 20.98 -6.61 7.06
N THR A 150 21.81 -6.88 8.06
CA THR A 150 21.46 -6.60 9.46
C THR A 150 22.46 -5.60 10.04
N GLN A 151 21.96 -4.56 10.72
CA GLN A 151 22.77 -3.63 11.48
C GLN A 151 22.13 -3.39 12.85
N ILE A 152 22.95 -3.42 13.92
CA ILE A 152 22.50 -3.16 15.30
C ILE A 152 23.26 -1.96 15.86
N ALA A 153 22.55 -1.03 16.51
CA ALA A 153 23.13 0.12 17.19
C ALA A 153 22.32 0.49 18.44
N GLU A 154 22.83 1.43 19.23
CA GLU A 154 22.11 1.95 20.41
C GLU A 154 20.78 2.62 19.98
N SER A 155 19.71 2.40 20.76
CA SER A 155 18.42 3.05 20.53
C SER A 155 18.51 4.55 20.85
N PRO A 156 18.03 5.42 19.95
CA PRO A 156 18.09 6.87 20.18
C PRO A 156 17.06 7.37 21.20
N TRP A 157 16.02 6.63 21.51
CA TRP A 157 14.99 7.01 22.50
C TRP A 157 15.06 6.22 23.80
N SER A 158 15.76 5.09 23.82
CA SER A 158 15.93 4.23 25.00
C SER A 158 17.41 3.87 25.16
N PRO A 159 18.20 4.63 25.93
CA PRO A 159 19.66 4.42 26.01
C PRO A 159 20.12 3.06 26.49
N ASP A 160 19.28 2.33 27.21
CA ASP A 160 19.56 0.98 27.70
C ASP A 160 19.16 -0.12 26.68
N HIS A 161 18.56 0.26 25.55
CA HIS A 161 18.12 -0.62 24.48
C HIS A 161 19.00 -0.48 23.24
N GLN A 162 18.83 -1.42 22.33
CA GLN A 162 19.45 -1.41 20.99
C GLN A 162 18.36 -1.49 19.93
N LEU A 163 18.67 -1.02 18.72
CA LEU A 163 17.84 -1.20 17.55
C LEU A 163 18.54 -2.14 16.58
N ALA A 164 17.81 -3.15 16.10
CA ALA A 164 18.21 -3.96 14.97
C ALA A 164 17.40 -3.54 13.74
N MET A 165 18.09 -3.15 12.68
CA MET A 165 17.54 -2.90 11.35
C MET A 165 17.86 -4.10 10.48
N ILE A 166 16.84 -4.70 9.88
CA ILE A 166 16.93 -5.85 8.98
C ILE A 166 16.38 -5.41 7.64
N GLY A 167 17.22 -5.40 6.61
CA GLY A 167 16.82 -5.10 5.23
C GLY A 167 16.91 -6.36 4.38
N VAL A 168 15.83 -6.70 3.69
CA VAL A 168 15.77 -7.78 2.70
C VAL A 168 15.66 -7.12 1.33
N GLN A 169 16.70 -7.25 0.49
CA GLN A 169 16.77 -6.64 -0.84
C GLN A 169 16.54 -7.69 -1.91
N ALA A 170 15.53 -7.49 -2.74
CA ALA A 170 15.25 -8.34 -3.88
C ALA A 170 16.17 -8.03 -5.08
N THR A 171 16.37 -9.04 -5.93
CA THR A 171 17.08 -8.88 -7.20
C THR A 171 16.35 -7.92 -8.14
N ALA A 172 17.08 -7.18 -8.96
CA ALA A 172 16.49 -6.32 -9.98
C ALA A 172 15.73 -7.13 -11.05
N ALA A 173 14.78 -6.50 -11.71
CA ALA A 173 14.02 -7.11 -12.80
C ALA A 173 14.97 -7.62 -13.90
N LYS A 174 14.68 -8.82 -14.41
CA LYS A 174 15.23 -9.25 -15.69
C LYS A 174 14.20 -8.89 -16.74
N PRO A 175 14.55 -8.10 -17.77
CA PRO A 175 13.62 -7.80 -18.84
C PRO A 175 13.01 -9.11 -19.38
N THR A 176 11.69 -9.25 -19.31
CA THR A 176 10.99 -10.35 -19.95
C THR A 176 10.85 -10.01 -21.43
N SER A 177 11.09 -10.97 -22.31
CA SER A 177 10.89 -10.77 -23.76
C SER A 177 9.43 -10.93 -24.19
N GLN A 178 8.51 -11.03 -23.24
CA GLN A 178 7.12 -11.42 -23.51
C GLN A 178 6.12 -10.26 -23.41
N GLY A 179 6.54 -9.09 -22.91
CA GLY A 179 5.66 -7.93 -22.71
C GLY A 179 4.65 -8.07 -21.56
N ASN A 180 3.91 -7.01 -21.33
CA ASN A 180 2.91 -6.90 -20.29
C ASN A 180 1.49 -6.80 -20.91
N ASN A 181 0.52 -7.44 -20.29
CA ASN A 181 -0.91 -7.25 -20.57
C ASN A 181 -1.54 -6.50 -19.39
N ILE A 182 -1.78 -5.21 -19.55
CA ILE A 182 -2.20 -4.33 -18.47
C ILE A 182 -3.63 -3.86 -18.75
N VAL A 183 -4.50 -4.01 -17.76
CA VAL A 183 -5.88 -3.50 -17.83
C VAL A 183 -6.04 -2.37 -16.82
N PHE A 184 -6.26 -1.15 -17.29
CA PHE A 184 -6.65 -0.02 -16.45
C PHE A 184 -8.13 -0.12 -16.13
N LEU A 185 -8.48 -0.25 -14.85
CA LEU A 185 -9.85 -0.21 -14.35
C LEU A 185 -10.07 1.09 -13.59
N LEU A 186 -10.70 2.06 -14.25
CA LEU A 186 -10.73 3.45 -13.82
C LEU A 186 -12.10 3.85 -13.30
N ASP A 187 -12.14 4.36 -12.07
CA ASP A 187 -13.33 4.99 -11.52
C ASP A 187 -13.58 6.34 -12.21
N VAL A 188 -14.76 6.48 -12.81
CA VAL A 188 -15.24 7.74 -13.37
C VAL A 188 -16.58 8.13 -12.77
N SER A 189 -16.89 7.67 -11.54
CA SER A 189 -18.10 8.04 -10.81
C SER A 189 -18.16 9.53 -10.50
N GLY A 190 -19.33 10.02 -10.08
CA GLY A 190 -19.52 11.44 -9.80
C GLY A 190 -18.67 11.98 -8.66
N SER A 191 -18.23 11.13 -7.72
CA SER A 191 -17.31 11.48 -6.65
C SER A 191 -15.90 11.80 -7.14
N MET A 192 -15.52 11.34 -8.34
CA MET A 192 -14.23 11.59 -8.96
C MET A 192 -14.08 12.99 -9.58
N ASP A 193 -15.10 13.85 -9.54
CA ASP A 193 -15.09 15.20 -10.13
C ASP A 193 -14.36 16.24 -9.25
N GLU A 194 -13.19 15.89 -8.75
CA GLU A 194 -12.31 16.79 -7.98
C GLU A 194 -10.89 16.81 -8.57
N PRO A 195 -10.14 17.92 -8.45
CA PRO A 195 -8.81 18.05 -9.06
C PRO A 195 -7.80 16.99 -8.62
N ASN A 196 -7.89 16.50 -7.39
CA ASN A 196 -7.03 15.47 -6.79
C ASN A 196 -7.57 14.04 -7.01
N LYS A 197 -8.57 13.86 -7.87
CA LYS A 197 -9.16 12.57 -8.23
C LYS A 197 -8.99 12.30 -9.72
N LEU A 198 -10.04 12.38 -10.54
CA LEU A 198 -9.97 12.01 -11.96
C LEU A 198 -8.90 12.79 -12.76
N PRO A 199 -8.71 14.12 -12.57
CA PRO A 199 -7.61 14.81 -13.25
C PRO A 199 -6.24 14.28 -12.87
N LEU A 200 -5.96 14.08 -11.56
CA LEU A 200 -4.71 13.51 -11.08
C LEU A 200 -4.53 12.07 -11.56
N LEU A 201 -5.61 11.27 -11.57
CA LEU A 201 -5.61 9.91 -12.09
C LEU A 201 -5.19 9.89 -13.57
N ALA A 202 -5.81 10.73 -14.41
CA ALA A 202 -5.48 10.80 -15.84
C ALA A 202 -3.99 11.18 -16.05
N ASP A 203 -3.50 12.20 -15.36
CA ASP A 203 -2.09 12.63 -15.42
C ASP A 203 -1.15 11.52 -14.92
N SER A 204 -1.54 10.76 -13.88
CA SER A 204 -0.77 9.64 -13.34
C SER A 204 -0.64 8.50 -14.35
N PHE A 205 -1.75 8.12 -15.01
CA PHE A 205 -1.73 7.06 -16.01
C PHE A 205 -1.03 7.50 -17.31
N GLU A 206 -0.96 8.80 -17.62
CA GLU A 206 -0.09 9.29 -18.70
C GLU A 206 1.39 9.00 -18.40
N LEU A 207 1.84 9.18 -17.14
CA LEU A 207 3.21 8.81 -16.73
C LEU A 207 3.47 7.32 -16.93
N LEU A 208 2.52 6.46 -16.55
CA LEU A 208 2.64 5.02 -16.74
C LEU A 208 2.72 4.63 -18.23
N VAL A 209 1.86 5.21 -19.06
CA VAL A 209 1.83 4.97 -20.52
C VAL A 209 3.18 5.34 -21.18
N GLU A 210 3.91 6.31 -20.63
CA GLU A 210 5.24 6.68 -21.13
C GLU A 210 6.31 5.62 -20.89
N GLN A 211 6.11 4.69 -19.94
CA GLN A 211 7.03 3.60 -19.62
C GLN A 211 6.87 2.39 -20.55
N LEU A 212 5.71 2.26 -21.21
CA LEU A 212 5.36 1.09 -22.01
C LEU A 212 6.07 1.07 -23.37
N ASP A 213 6.29 -0.13 -23.91
CA ASP A 213 6.92 -0.35 -25.20
C ASP A 213 6.03 -1.14 -26.20
N GLU A 214 6.58 -1.57 -27.33
CA GLU A 214 5.84 -2.21 -28.41
C GLU A 214 5.34 -3.64 -28.09
N ASP A 215 5.94 -4.30 -27.11
CA ASP A 215 5.59 -5.65 -26.69
C ASP A 215 4.47 -5.62 -25.61
N ASP A 216 4.22 -4.44 -25.00
CA ASP A 216 3.15 -4.26 -24.02
C ASP A 216 1.80 -4.02 -24.68
N THR A 217 0.74 -4.38 -23.99
CA THR A 217 -0.64 -4.07 -24.41
C THR A 217 -1.45 -3.46 -23.26
N VAL A 218 -2.31 -2.50 -23.59
CA VAL A 218 -3.17 -1.82 -22.63
C VAL A 218 -4.63 -1.94 -23.04
N SER A 219 -5.46 -2.38 -22.09
CA SER A 219 -6.91 -2.24 -22.16
C SER A 219 -7.36 -1.21 -21.13
N ILE A 220 -8.38 -0.40 -21.46
CA ILE A 220 -8.95 0.61 -20.57
C ILE A 220 -10.42 0.33 -20.37
N VAL A 221 -10.79 0.07 -19.12
CA VAL A 221 -12.16 -0.12 -18.64
C VAL A 221 -12.49 1.00 -17.68
N THR A 222 -13.59 1.69 -17.90
CA THR A 222 -14.13 2.65 -16.94
C THR A 222 -15.36 2.08 -16.28
N TYR A 223 -15.59 2.46 -15.03
CA TYR A 223 -16.82 2.12 -14.33
C TYR A 223 -17.41 3.34 -13.60
N ALA A 224 -18.74 3.38 -13.63
CA ALA A 224 -19.58 4.30 -12.87
C ALA A 224 -20.94 3.61 -12.64
N GLY A 225 -22.06 4.12 -13.19
CA GLY A 225 -23.35 3.40 -13.19
C GLY A 225 -23.40 2.17 -14.10
N SER A 226 -22.44 2.03 -15.01
CA SER A 226 -22.16 0.87 -15.88
C SER A 226 -20.68 0.85 -16.23
N ASP A 227 -20.19 -0.29 -16.66
CA ASP A 227 -18.84 -0.42 -17.21
C ASP A 227 -18.81 -0.06 -18.71
N GLN A 228 -17.64 0.40 -19.17
CA GLN A 228 -17.37 0.68 -20.57
C GLN A 228 -15.92 0.35 -20.92
N VAL A 229 -15.71 -0.42 -21.97
CA VAL A 229 -14.40 -0.66 -22.57
C VAL A 229 -14.08 0.48 -23.53
N LEU A 230 -13.03 1.26 -23.23
CA LEU A 230 -12.55 2.37 -24.05
C LEU A 230 -11.39 1.97 -24.96
N ALA A 231 -10.59 1.01 -24.52
CA ALA A 231 -9.49 0.42 -25.27
C ALA A 231 -9.44 -1.09 -25.00
N ASP A 232 -9.09 -1.87 -26.02
CA ASP A 232 -8.94 -3.32 -25.94
C ASP A 232 -7.61 -3.72 -26.59
N SER A 233 -6.65 -4.15 -25.78
CA SER A 233 -5.33 -4.64 -26.18
C SER A 233 -4.60 -3.69 -27.16
N VAL A 234 -4.57 -2.39 -26.84
CA VAL A 234 -3.85 -1.37 -27.61
C VAL A 234 -2.35 -1.51 -27.32
N PRO A 235 -1.47 -1.64 -28.35
CA PRO A 235 -0.02 -1.70 -28.14
C PRO A 235 0.53 -0.48 -27.38
N GLY A 236 1.48 -0.70 -26.46
CA GLY A 236 2.04 0.33 -25.59
C GLY A 236 2.78 1.44 -26.34
N ASP A 237 3.33 1.16 -27.52
CA ASP A 237 3.94 2.16 -28.41
C ASP A 237 2.93 3.14 -29.01
N ARG A 238 1.62 2.83 -28.98
CA ARG A 238 0.53 3.73 -29.41
C ARG A 238 0.14 4.74 -28.32
N ARG A 239 1.12 5.28 -27.63
CA ARG A 239 0.98 6.19 -26.49
C ARG A 239 0.00 7.34 -26.75
N GLY A 240 0.06 7.96 -27.95
CA GLY A 240 -0.82 9.08 -28.30
C GLY A 240 -2.31 8.73 -28.28
N GLU A 241 -2.68 7.49 -28.65
CA GLU A 241 -4.05 7.00 -28.58
C GLU A 241 -4.50 6.76 -27.15
N LEU A 242 -3.64 6.13 -26.32
CA LEU A 242 -3.94 5.87 -24.92
C LEU A 242 -4.08 7.17 -24.13
N VAL A 243 -3.18 8.14 -24.34
CA VAL A 243 -3.23 9.46 -23.71
C VAL A 243 -4.47 10.25 -24.15
N GLU A 244 -4.89 10.17 -25.43
CA GLU A 244 -6.13 10.83 -25.89
C GLU A 244 -7.36 10.28 -25.16
N ILE A 245 -7.44 8.96 -24.96
CA ILE A 245 -8.51 8.32 -24.20
C ILE A 245 -8.52 8.81 -22.75
N LEU A 246 -7.37 8.83 -22.08
CA LEU A 246 -7.24 9.27 -20.68
C LEU A 246 -7.69 10.73 -20.50
N ARG A 247 -7.33 11.61 -21.42
CA ARG A 247 -7.71 13.04 -21.39
C ARG A 247 -9.19 13.31 -21.69
N GLU A 248 -9.87 12.37 -22.34
CA GLU A 248 -11.31 12.49 -22.64
C GLU A 248 -12.20 11.96 -21.50
N LEU A 249 -11.62 11.39 -20.42
CA LEU A 249 -12.37 10.88 -19.27
C LEU A 249 -13.18 12.02 -18.61
N GLN A 250 -14.39 11.70 -18.21
CA GLN A 250 -15.31 12.64 -17.54
C GLN A 250 -15.97 11.94 -16.36
N ALA A 251 -15.93 12.59 -15.21
CA ALA A 251 -16.61 12.10 -14.01
C ALA A 251 -18.13 12.22 -14.16
N GLY A 252 -18.86 11.20 -13.68
CA GLY A 252 -20.32 11.21 -13.68
C GLY A 252 -20.93 9.84 -13.41
N GLY A 253 -22.19 9.83 -13.00
CA GLY A 253 -22.92 8.59 -12.70
C GLY A 253 -22.80 8.14 -11.25
N SER A 254 -23.27 6.92 -10.95
CA SER A 254 -23.18 6.26 -9.65
C SER A 254 -22.06 5.23 -9.66
N THR A 255 -21.57 4.82 -8.49
CA THR A 255 -20.48 3.85 -8.38
C THR A 255 -21.02 2.42 -8.52
N GLY A 256 -20.47 1.63 -9.45
CA GLY A 256 -20.82 0.22 -9.71
C GLY A 256 -19.59 -0.60 -10.06
N GLY A 257 -18.68 -0.82 -9.07
CA GLY A 257 -17.36 -1.39 -9.29
C GLY A 257 -17.32 -2.87 -9.68
N ALA A 258 -18.24 -3.71 -9.17
CA ALA A 258 -18.17 -5.16 -9.39
C ALA A 258 -18.24 -5.58 -10.85
N GLN A 259 -19.08 -4.93 -11.66
CA GLN A 259 -19.19 -5.26 -13.08
C GLN A 259 -17.95 -4.82 -13.85
N GLY A 260 -17.41 -3.63 -13.52
CA GLY A 260 -16.15 -3.15 -14.07
C GLY A 260 -14.98 -4.10 -13.80
N LEU A 261 -14.88 -4.60 -12.57
CA LEU A 261 -13.86 -5.57 -12.16
C LEU A 261 -13.98 -6.88 -12.95
N GLN A 262 -15.21 -7.41 -13.10
CA GLN A 262 -15.42 -8.61 -13.89
C GLN A 262 -15.00 -8.39 -15.36
N THR A 263 -15.39 -7.26 -15.98
CA THR A 263 -15.01 -6.91 -17.35
C THR A 263 -13.49 -6.76 -17.49
N ALA A 264 -12.82 -6.14 -16.51
CA ALA A 264 -11.37 -6.01 -16.52
C ALA A 264 -10.66 -7.37 -16.47
N TYR A 265 -11.11 -8.28 -15.61
CA TYR A 265 -10.56 -9.63 -15.56
C TYR A 265 -10.86 -10.46 -16.82
N GLU A 266 -12.06 -10.32 -17.41
CA GLU A 266 -12.41 -10.98 -18.69
C GLU A 266 -11.45 -10.52 -19.80
N LEU A 267 -11.17 -9.21 -19.92
CA LEU A 267 -10.21 -8.67 -20.89
C LEU A 267 -8.77 -9.14 -20.61
N ALA A 268 -8.35 -9.13 -19.33
CA ALA A 268 -7.03 -9.61 -18.97
C ALA A 268 -6.83 -11.09 -19.31
N ALA A 269 -7.88 -11.91 -19.14
CA ALA A 269 -7.85 -13.33 -19.49
C ALA A 269 -7.92 -13.56 -21.01
N GLU A 270 -8.69 -12.76 -21.76
CA GLU A 270 -8.78 -12.85 -23.22
C GLU A 270 -7.45 -12.50 -23.90
N ASN A 271 -6.72 -11.52 -23.34
CA ASN A 271 -5.45 -11.02 -23.87
C ASN A 271 -4.23 -11.59 -23.10
N PHE A 272 -4.40 -12.69 -22.38
CA PHE A 272 -3.37 -13.28 -21.50
C PHE A 272 -2.07 -13.57 -22.24
N VAL A 273 -0.97 -13.07 -21.71
CA VAL A 273 0.40 -13.28 -22.21
C VAL A 273 1.07 -14.38 -21.39
N ASP A 274 1.29 -15.54 -22.01
CA ASP A 274 1.95 -16.67 -21.35
C ASP A 274 3.44 -16.36 -21.10
N GLY A 275 3.86 -16.39 -19.83
CA GLY A 275 5.22 -15.99 -19.40
C GLY A 275 5.47 -14.48 -19.38
N GLY A 276 4.45 -13.66 -19.65
CA GLY A 276 4.44 -12.22 -19.43
C GLY A 276 3.76 -11.86 -18.12
N ASN A 277 3.61 -10.56 -17.86
CA ASN A 277 2.88 -10.05 -16.72
C ASN A 277 1.45 -9.69 -17.13
N ASN A 278 0.45 -10.21 -16.41
CA ASN A 278 -0.97 -9.95 -16.65
C ASN A 278 -1.55 -9.27 -15.42
N ARG A 279 -1.92 -8.00 -15.53
CA ARG A 279 -2.28 -7.19 -14.37
C ARG A 279 -3.45 -6.26 -14.63
N VAL A 280 -4.36 -6.22 -13.67
CA VAL A 280 -5.38 -5.17 -13.55
C VAL A 280 -4.82 -4.08 -12.61
N ILE A 281 -4.92 -2.81 -13.01
CA ILE A 281 -4.62 -1.67 -12.14
C ILE A 281 -5.94 -0.95 -11.89
N LEU A 282 -6.45 -1.12 -10.68
CA LEU A 282 -7.68 -0.47 -10.21
C LEU A 282 -7.34 0.92 -9.67
N ALA A 283 -8.00 1.96 -10.17
CA ALA A 283 -7.88 3.32 -9.68
C ALA A 283 -9.23 3.83 -9.20
N THR A 284 -9.33 4.24 -7.93
CA THR A 284 -10.60 4.60 -7.26
C THR A 284 -10.38 5.66 -6.17
N ASP A 285 -11.45 6.35 -5.74
CA ASP A 285 -11.43 7.25 -4.58
C ASP A 285 -11.82 6.56 -3.26
N GLY A 286 -11.87 5.22 -3.25
CA GLY A 286 -12.19 4.40 -2.08
C GLY A 286 -13.66 3.98 -1.97
N ASP A 287 -14.58 4.63 -2.68
CA ASP A 287 -15.99 4.20 -2.73
C ASP A 287 -16.20 3.07 -3.74
N PHE A 288 -15.45 1.97 -3.57
CA PHE A 288 -15.58 0.79 -4.41
C PHE A 288 -16.83 -0.01 -4.02
N ASN A 289 -17.99 0.46 -4.51
CA ASN A 289 -19.25 -0.22 -4.25
C ASN A 289 -19.42 -1.43 -5.18
N VAL A 290 -19.29 -2.62 -4.60
CA VAL A 290 -19.41 -3.90 -5.33
C VAL A 290 -20.87 -4.31 -5.65
N GLY A 291 -21.85 -3.43 -5.40
CA GLY A 291 -23.24 -3.70 -5.74
C GLY A 291 -23.82 -4.86 -4.92
N PRO A 292 -24.49 -5.85 -5.58
CA PRO A 292 -25.11 -6.96 -4.88
C PRO A 292 -24.12 -8.03 -4.40
N SER A 293 -22.82 -7.93 -4.69
CA SER A 293 -21.78 -8.87 -4.25
C SER A 293 -21.49 -8.67 -2.77
N THR A 294 -21.24 -9.75 -2.05
CA THR A 294 -20.71 -9.65 -0.68
C THR A 294 -19.19 -9.49 -0.70
N PRO A 295 -18.56 -8.96 0.36
CA PRO A 295 -17.11 -8.89 0.46
C PRO A 295 -16.44 -10.25 0.17
N GLU A 296 -16.98 -11.36 0.69
CA GLU A 296 -16.46 -12.70 0.49
C GLU A 296 -16.51 -13.11 -1.01
N GLN A 297 -17.57 -12.74 -1.74
CA GLN A 297 -17.68 -13.03 -3.17
C GLN A 297 -16.68 -12.24 -4.00
N LEU A 298 -16.34 -11.02 -3.56
CA LEU A 298 -15.32 -10.20 -4.19
C LEU A 298 -13.94 -10.81 -3.98
N THR A 299 -13.63 -11.20 -2.75
CA THR A 299 -12.38 -11.89 -2.39
C THR A 299 -12.21 -13.18 -3.19
N ASP A 300 -13.25 -14.06 -3.22
CA ASP A 300 -13.22 -15.30 -4.00
C ASP A 300 -12.91 -15.03 -5.50
N LEU A 301 -13.51 -13.99 -6.09
CA LEU A 301 -13.27 -13.62 -7.48
C LEU A 301 -11.82 -13.21 -7.72
N ILE A 302 -11.28 -12.34 -6.86
CA ILE A 302 -9.92 -11.83 -6.95
C ILE A 302 -8.91 -12.96 -6.81
N GLU A 303 -9.04 -13.79 -5.76
CA GLU A 303 -8.17 -14.95 -5.54
C GLU A 303 -8.19 -15.95 -6.70
N ASP A 304 -9.36 -16.21 -7.29
CA ASP A 304 -9.47 -17.16 -8.40
C ASP A 304 -8.72 -16.65 -9.64
N HIS A 305 -8.73 -15.32 -9.87
CA HIS A 305 -7.97 -14.71 -10.96
C HIS A 305 -6.48 -14.66 -10.64
N ALA A 306 -6.08 -14.32 -9.41
CA ALA A 306 -4.69 -14.36 -8.98
C ALA A 306 -4.07 -15.77 -9.16
N LYS A 307 -4.81 -16.84 -8.76
CA LYS A 307 -4.41 -18.24 -9.01
C LYS A 307 -4.28 -18.58 -10.51
N SER A 308 -4.96 -17.85 -11.38
CA SER A 308 -4.85 -18.01 -12.84
C SER A 308 -3.71 -17.19 -13.46
N GLY A 309 -2.99 -16.38 -12.67
CA GLY A 309 -1.88 -15.55 -13.09
C GLY A 309 -2.29 -14.14 -13.56
N VAL A 310 -3.49 -13.69 -13.22
CA VAL A 310 -3.92 -12.28 -13.44
C VAL A 310 -3.99 -11.60 -12.08
N TYR A 311 -3.06 -10.67 -11.83
CA TYR A 311 -2.91 -9.95 -10.56
C TYR A 311 -3.67 -8.62 -10.57
N ILE A 312 -3.90 -8.01 -9.40
CA ILE A 312 -4.52 -6.70 -9.29
C ILE A 312 -3.74 -5.81 -8.33
N SER A 313 -3.36 -4.62 -8.80
CA SER A 313 -2.86 -3.54 -7.94
C SER A 313 -3.92 -2.46 -7.79
N VAL A 314 -3.93 -1.77 -6.65
CA VAL A 314 -4.92 -0.75 -6.31
C VAL A 314 -4.25 0.60 -6.10
N LEU A 315 -4.76 1.62 -6.75
CA LEU A 315 -4.33 3.01 -6.60
C LEU A 315 -5.49 3.83 -6.03
N GLY A 316 -5.33 4.33 -4.82
CA GLY A 316 -6.28 5.21 -4.16
C GLY A 316 -6.04 6.67 -4.56
N PHE A 317 -7.10 7.42 -4.81
CA PHE A 317 -7.07 8.84 -5.16
C PHE A 317 -8.05 9.64 -4.32
N GLY A 318 -7.76 10.93 -4.10
CA GLY A 318 -8.73 11.83 -3.48
C GLY A 318 -8.78 11.76 -1.96
N MET A 319 -9.84 12.28 -1.38
CA MET A 319 -10.04 12.44 0.07
C MET A 319 -11.50 12.22 0.45
N GLY A 320 -11.74 11.89 1.72
CA GLY A 320 -13.08 11.87 2.31
C GLY A 320 -13.85 10.57 2.21
N ASN A 321 -13.49 9.67 1.27
CA ASN A 321 -14.11 8.34 1.13
C ASN A 321 -13.08 7.22 1.18
N LEU A 322 -11.86 7.51 1.63
CA LEU A 322 -10.78 6.54 1.66
C LEU A 322 -11.14 5.34 2.54
N LYS A 323 -11.20 4.17 1.93
CA LYS A 323 -11.40 2.88 2.57
C LYS A 323 -10.09 2.09 2.52
N ASP A 324 -9.10 2.59 3.25
CA ASP A 324 -7.73 2.08 3.27
C ASP A 324 -7.71 0.55 3.42
N ASN A 325 -8.32 0.03 4.48
CA ASN A 325 -8.41 -1.42 4.74
C ASN A 325 -9.07 -2.23 3.61
N THR A 326 -10.02 -1.66 2.89
CA THR A 326 -10.70 -2.37 1.79
C THR A 326 -9.80 -2.44 0.55
N MET A 327 -9.10 -1.35 0.24
CA MET A 327 -8.20 -1.28 -0.92
C MET A 327 -6.96 -2.13 -0.71
N GLU A 328 -6.39 -2.10 0.50
CA GLU A 328 -5.32 -2.99 0.94
C GLU A 328 -5.75 -4.46 0.78
N ALA A 329 -6.89 -4.86 1.34
CA ALA A 329 -7.40 -6.22 1.22
C ALA A 329 -7.62 -6.69 -0.23
N ILE A 330 -8.07 -5.80 -1.13
CA ILE A 330 -8.22 -6.12 -2.57
C ILE A 330 -6.85 -6.40 -3.19
N ALA A 331 -5.85 -5.58 -2.90
CA ALA A 331 -4.50 -5.75 -3.41
C ALA A 331 -3.87 -7.05 -2.89
N ASP A 332 -3.94 -7.30 -1.57
CA ASP A 332 -3.40 -8.48 -0.91
C ASP A 332 -3.96 -9.78 -1.51
N HIS A 333 -5.30 -9.92 -1.57
CA HIS A 333 -5.93 -11.11 -2.15
C HIS A 333 -5.67 -11.25 -3.66
N GLY A 334 -5.26 -10.18 -4.31
CA GLY A 334 -4.98 -10.14 -5.75
C GLY A 334 -3.50 -10.23 -6.11
N ASN A 335 -2.61 -10.51 -5.16
CA ASN A 335 -1.15 -10.56 -5.35
C ASN A 335 -0.62 -9.29 -6.03
N GLY A 336 -1.06 -8.14 -5.56
CA GLY A 336 -0.65 -6.82 -6.04
C GLY A 336 -0.31 -5.90 -4.88
N ASN A 337 -0.08 -4.63 -5.18
CA ASN A 337 0.30 -3.61 -4.21
C ASN A 337 -0.80 -2.56 -4.10
N TYR A 338 -0.95 -1.99 -2.91
CA TYR A 338 -1.78 -0.83 -2.67
C TYR A 338 -0.91 0.43 -2.51
N ALA A 339 -1.26 1.49 -3.23
CA ALA A 339 -0.64 2.79 -3.06
C ALA A 339 -1.70 3.90 -3.06
N TYR A 340 -1.48 4.94 -2.26
CA TYR A 340 -2.34 6.12 -2.23
C TYR A 340 -1.65 7.30 -2.91
N ILE A 341 -2.24 7.77 -4.01
CA ILE A 341 -1.70 8.84 -4.85
C ILE A 341 -2.33 10.17 -4.45
N ASP A 342 -1.61 10.96 -3.65
CA ASP A 342 -2.03 12.30 -3.23
C ASP A 342 -1.47 13.41 -4.13
N THR A 343 -0.39 13.13 -4.86
CA THR A 343 0.31 14.08 -5.73
C THR A 343 0.84 13.42 -7.00
N LEU A 344 1.20 14.22 -8.01
CA LEU A 344 1.83 13.71 -9.23
C LEU A 344 3.27 13.21 -8.96
N ASP A 345 3.95 13.73 -7.94
CA ASP A 345 5.27 13.23 -7.52
C ASP A 345 5.14 11.82 -6.93
N GLU A 346 4.08 11.57 -6.16
CA GLU A 346 3.75 10.21 -5.68
C GLU A 346 3.42 9.27 -6.85
N ALA A 347 2.60 9.74 -7.79
CA ALA A 347 2.32 8.98 -9.00
C ALA A 347 3.59 8.61 -9.77
N ARG A 348 4.56 9.54 -9.86
CA ARG A 348 5.85 9.28 -10.51
C ARG A 348 6.64 8.23 -9.75
N LYS A 349 6.73 8.34 -8.41
CA LYS A 349 7.38 7.32 -7.57
C LYS A 349 6.82 5.93 -7.85
N VAL A 350 5.50 5.76 -7.71
CA VAL A 350 4.83 4.46 -7.80
C VAL A 350 4.81 3.90 -9.24
N LEU A 351 4.53 4.75 -10.25
CA LEU A 351 4.26 4.32 -11.61
C LEU A 351 5.45 4.45 -12.57
N VAL A 352 6.53 5.10 -12.15
CA VAL A 352 7.73 5.27 -12.97
C VAL A 352 8.96 4.72 -12.27
N ASP A 353 9.26 5.21 -11.05
CA ASP A 353 10.49 4.86 -10.35
C ASP A 353 10.42 3.43 -9.78
N GLU A 354 9.23 3.01 -9.29
CA GLU A 354 8.94 1.67 -8.76
C GLU A 354 8.18 0.78 -9.78
N PHE A 355 8.17 1.14 -11.05
CA PHE A 355 7.45 0.39 -12.09
C PHE A 355 7.84 -1.10 -12.10
N ASP A 356 9.13 -1.40 -12.08
CA ASP A 356 9.62 -2.78 -12.09
C ASP A 356 9.18 -3.57 -10.84
N SER A 357 9.19 -2.94 -9.67
CA SER A 357 8.77 -3.60 -8.43
C SER A 357 7.26 -3.85 -8.38
N THR A 358 6.49 -2.96 -8.97
CA THR A 358 5.04 -3.10 -9.07
C THR A 358 4.63 -4.15 -10.10
N MET A 359 5.40 -4.28 -11.18
CA MET A 359 5.03 -5.13 -12.32
C MET A 359 5.61 -6.53 -12.27
N PHE A 360 6.81 -6.74 -11.73
CA PHE A 360 7.52 -8.02 -11.81
C PHE A 360 7.73 -8.64 -10.44
N VAL A 361 6.99 -9.69 -10.13
CA VAL A 361 7.16 -10.49 -8.90
C VAL A 361 8.37 -11.39 -9.03
N VAL A 362 9.30 -11.33 -8.09
CA VAL A 362 10.51 -12.20 -8.04
C VAL A 362 10.40 -13.27 -6.96
N ALA A 363 9.53 -13.07 -5.98
CA ALA A 363 9.21 -14.07 -4.97
C ALA A 363 7.77 -13.89 -4.50
N GLN A 364 7.11 -15.01 -4.21
CA GLN A 364 5.76 -15.07 -3.68
C GLN A 364 5.76 -15.62 -2.26
N ASP A 365 4.77 -15.24 -1.46
CA ASP A 365 4.58 -15.67 -0.07
C ASP A 365 5.86 -15.53 0.78
N LEU A 366 6.52 -14.38 0.72
CA LEU A 366 7.74 -14.15 1.48
C LEU A 366 7.42 -13.93 2.95
N LYS A 367 7.93 -14.83 3.79
CA LYS A 367 7.85 -14.81 5.25
C LYS A 367 9.22 -14.58 5.84
N VAL A 368 9.27 -13.73 6.84
CA VAL A 368 10.48 -13.48 7.62
C VAL A 368 10.27 -13.96 9.05
N GLN A 369 11.17 -14.81 9.52
CA GLN A 369 11.20 -15.22 10.93
C GLN A 369 12.57 -14.87 11.52
N VAL A 370 12.55 -14.19 12.64
CA VAL A 370 13.76 -13.80 13.37
C VAL A 370 13.87 -14.62 14.63
N GLU A 371 14.95 -15.39 14.77
CA GLU A 371 15.30 -16.14 15.97
C GLU A 371 16.30 -15.34 16.80
N PHE A 372 15.96 -14.99 18.04
CA PHE A 372 16.79 -14.22 18.94
C PHE A 372 17.62 -15.12 19.87
N ASN A 373 18.89 -14.74 20.07
CA ASN A 373 19.79 -15.45 20.95
C ASN A 373 19.63 -15.00 22.41
N PRO A 374 19.13 -15.86 23.33
CA PRO A 374 18.90 -15.49 24.72
C PRO A 374 20.19 -15.14 25.50
N ALA A 375 21.37 -15.51 24.97
CA ALA A 375 22.65 -15.13 25.55
C ALA A 375 23.01 -13.65 25.35
N THR A 376 22.43 -12.99 24.33
CA THR A 376 22.73 -11.61 23.95
C THR A 376 21.52 -10.68 24.02
N VAL A 377 20.31 -11.21 23.86
CA VAL A 377 19.04 -10.47 23.89
C VAL A 377 18.14 -11.05 24.96
N ALA A 378 17.68 -10.22 25.90
CA ALA A 378 16.74 -10.63 26.95
C ALA A 378 15.29 -10.50 26.46
N GLU A 379 14.95 -9.37 25.86
CA GLU A 379 13.61 -9.08 25.33
C GLU A 379 13.74 -8.39 23.98
N TYR A 380 12.73 -8.56 23.14
CA TYR A 380 12.63 -7.86 21.86
C TYR A 380 11.21 -7.37 21.60
N ARG A 381 11.10 -6.40 20.71
CA ARG A 381 9.82 -5.90 20.19
C ARG A 381 9.98 -5.56 18.70
N LEU A 382 9.11 -6.11 17.85
CA LEU A 382 9.01 -5.69 16.45
C LEU A 382 8.31 -4.32 16.40
N LEU A 383 8.80 -3.41 15.60
CA LEU A 383 8.27 -2.04 15.45
C LEU A 383 7.47 -1.96 14.15
N GLY A 384 6.15 -1.87 14.30
CA GLY A 384 5.21 -2.00 13.19
C GLY A 384 4.90 -3.45 12.85
N TYR A 385 4.35 -3.68 11.65
CA TYR A 385 3.88 -4.99 11.18
C TYR A 385 2.78 -5.60 12.07
N ASP A 386 2.01 -4.77 12.77
CA ASP A 386 1.02 -5.23 13.74
C ASP A 386 -0.12 -6.01 13.08
N ASN A 387 -0.51 -5.66 11.86
CA ASN A 387 -1.49 -6.37 11.03
C ASN A 387 -0.87 -7.45 10.12
N ARG A 388 0.47 -7.56 10.06
CA ARG A 388 1.22 -8.51 9.22
C ARG A 388 1.91 -9.63 10.02
N ARG A 389 1.59 -9.76 11.30
CA ARG A 389 2.12 -10.83 12.14
C ARG A 389 1.61 -12.19 11.74
N LEU A 390 2.51 -13.16 11.83
CA LEU A 390 2.20 -14.57 11.65
C LEU A 390 2.50 -15.32 12.95
N GLU A 391 1.75 -16.40 13.23
CA GLU A 391 2.12 -17.34 14.26
C GLU A 391 3.39 -18.09 13.83
N ASP A 392 4.23 -18.48 14.78
CA ASP A 392 5.53 -19.11 14.46
C ASP A 392 5.39 -20.38 13.62
N GLU A 393 4.29 -21.14 13.81
CA GLU A 393 3.96 -22.35 13.04
C GLU A 393 3.52 -22.03 11.60
N GLU A 394 3.02 -20.82 11.32
CA GLU A 394 2.62 -20.38 9.98
C GLU A 394 3.82 -20.11 9.07
N PHE A 395 5.02 -19.98 9.64
CA PHE A 395 6.26 -19.87 8.86
C PHE A 395 6.47 -21.06 7.93
N ASP A 396 6.20 -22.27 8.43
CA ASP A 396 6.35 -23.51 7.67
C ASP A 396 5.12 -23.88 6.82
N ASP A 397 4.02 -23.16 6.94
CA ASP A 397 2.78 -23.44 6.22
C ASP A 397 2.79 -22.77 4.82
N ASP A 398 2.97 -23.61 3.78
CA ASP A 398 2.93 -23.16 2.37
C ASP A 398 1.54 -22.74 1.89
N THR A 399 0.49 -22.94 2.68
CA THR A 399 -0.89 -22.51 2.33
C THR A 399 -1.22 -21.11 2.86
N LYS A 400 -0.37 -20.58 3.75
CA LYS A 400 -0.54 -19.25 4.32
C LYS A 400 0.07 -18.20 3.39
N ASP A 401 -0.76 -17.30 2.92
CA ASP A 401 -0.37 -16.13 2.14
C ASP A 401 0.46 -15.15 2.96
N ALA A 402 1.49 -14.55 2.37
CA ALA A 402 2.44 -13.70 3.08
C ALA A 402 3.02 -12.54 2.24
N GLY A 403 2.37 -12.19 1.18
CA GLY A 403 2.74 -11.10 0.28
C GLY A 403 3.80 -11.46 -0.75
N ASP A 404 3.75 -10.78 -1.86
CA ASP A 404 4.63 -10.95 -2.99
C ASP A 404 5.70 -9.84 -3.00
N VAL A 405 6.90 -10.17 -3.43
CA VAL A 405 8.01 -9.20 -3.50
C VAL A 405 8.37 -8.92 -4.94
N GLY A 406 8.29 -7.66 -5.30
CA GLY A 406 8.63 -7.15 -6.62
C GLY A 406 10.13 -7.06 -6.87
N ALA A 407 10.49 -6.98 -8.13
CA ALA A 407 11.88 -6.86 -8.56
C ALA A 407 12.51 -5.55 -8.10
N GLY A 408 13.69 -5.64 -7.48
CA GLY A 408 14.40 -4.49 -6.94
C GLY A 408 13.81 -3.94 -5.64
N HIS A 409 12.66 -4.45 -5.19
CA HIS A 409 12.03 -4.01 -3.95
C HIS A 409 12.86 -4.37 -2.72
N ALA A 410 12.80 -3.54 -1.69
CA ALA A 410 13.44 -3.79 -0.41
C ALA A 410 12.42 -3.74 0.72
N VAL A 411 12.51 -4.68 1.65
CA VAL A 411 11.69 -4.70 2.87
C VAL A 411 12.58 -4.45 4.07
N THR A 412 12.24 -3.45 4.89
CA THR A 412 13.00 -3.05 6.08
C THR A 412 12.15 -3.24 7.33
N ALA A 413 12.66 -4.01 8.29
CA ALA A 413 12.05 -4.20 9.60
C ALA A 413 12.97 -3.71 10.71
N PHE A 414 12.37 -3.16 11.77
CA PHE A 414 13.08 -2.74 12.97
C PHE A 414 12.63 -3.52 14.19
N TYR A 415 13.60 -3.93 14.99
CA TYR A 415 13.37 -4.48 16.32
C TYR A 415 14.03 -3.61 17.38
N GLU A 416 13.32 -3.36 18.45
CA GLU A 416 13.90 -2.82 19.68
C GLU A 416 14.30 -3.99 20.59
N LEU A 417 15.57 -4.02 21.00
CA LEU A 417 16.18 -5.11 21.74
C LEU A 417 16.59 -4.64 23.15
N VAL A 418 16.25 -5.42 24.17
CA VAL A 418 16.80 -5.28 25.52
C VAL A 418 17.98 -6.23 25.63
N PRO A 419 19.22 -5.72 25.80
CA PRO A 419 20.39 -6.58 25.89
C PRO A 419 20.33 -7.51 27.11
N ALA A 420 20.76 -8.76 26.95
CA ALA A 420 20.92 -9.67 28.09
C ALA A 420 22.00 -9.13 29.06
N ARG A 421 21.72 -9.16 30.35
CA ARG A 421 22.72 -8.75 31.38
C ARG A 421 23.79 -9.79 31.48
N GLU A 422 25.07 -9.36 31.52
CA GLU A 422 26.18 -10.29 31.79
C GLU A 422 25.92 -11.08 33.08
N GLY A 423 25.86 -12.41 32.95
CA GLY A 423 25.68 -13.31 34.09
C GLY A 423 24.26 -13.40 34.63
N ALA A 424 23.25 -12.94 33.90
CA ALA A 424 21.87 -13.30 34.18
C ALA A 424 21.74 -14.83 34.09
N PRO A 425 21.23 -15.51 35.15
CA PRO A 425 20.99 -16.94 35.04
C PRO A 425 19.93 -17.13 33.94
N VAL A 426 20.28 -17.87 32.90
CA VAL A 426 19.27 -18.56 32.11
C VAL A 426 18.71 -19.58 33.11
N ASP A 427 17.48 -19.41 33.57
CA ASP A 427 16.85 -20.37 34.44
C ASP A 427 16.91 -21.72 33.73
N ASP A 428 17.57 -22.69 34.36
CA ASP A 428 17.60 -24.07 33.89
C ASP A 428 16.15 -24.56 33.83
N LEU A 429 15.58 -24.58 32.61
CA LEU A 429 14.28 -25.18 32.40
C LEU A 429 14.43 -26.69 32.55
N ASP A 430 13.68 -27.29 33.49
CA ASP A 430 13.77 -28.71 33.86
C ASP A 430 13.55 -29.69 32.68
N TYR A 431 13.20 -29.20 31.49
CA TYR A 431 12.84 -30.00 30.30
C TYR A 431 13.47 -29.52 28.98
N GLN A 432 14.29 -28.48 29.00
CA GLN A 432 15.07 -28.04 27.84
C GLN A 432 16.53 -27.90 28.25
N ASP A 433 17.38 -28.78 27.71
CA ASP A 433 18.82 -28.55 27.69
C ASP A 433 19.07 -27.37 26.72
N VAL A 434 19.02 -26.15 27.23
CA VAL A 434 19.60 -25.02 26.54
C VAL A 434 21.10 -25.21 26.64
N GLU A 435 21.72 -25.97 25.71
CA GLU A 435 23.13 -25.78 25.43
C GLU A 435 23.27 -24.29 25.10
N SER A 436 23.65 -23.49 26.09
CA SER A 436 24.07 -22.11 25.89
C SER A 436 25.30 -22.20 25.00
N GLY A 437 25.00 -22.20 23.68
CA GLY A 437 26.01 -22.16 22.65
C GLY A 437 26.87 -20.95 22.91
N GLN A 438 28.18 -21.08 22.80
CA GLN A 438 29.12 -19.96 22.88
C GLN A 438 28.97 -18.98 21.72
N SER A 439 27.78 -18.93 21.09
CA SER A 439 27.48 -17.98 20.02
C SER A 439 27.35 -16.58 20.60
N THR A 440 28.10 -15.66 20.02
CA THR A 440 27.99 -14.21 20.30
C THR A 440 27.08 -13.51 19.30
N ASP A 441 26.36 -14.28 18.48
CA ASP A 441 25.42 -13.74 17.50
C ASP A 441 24.22 -13.15 18.23
N PHE A 442 23.61 -12.12 17.66
CA PHE A 442 22.44 -11.47 18.25
C PHE A 442 21.15 -12.20 17.86
N LEU A 443 21.04 -12.55 16.60
CA LEU A 443 19.84 -13.14 16.02
C LEU A 443 20.19 -13.88 14.72
N THR A 444 19.25 -14.65 14.25
CA THR A 444 19.29 -15.27 12.92
C THR A 444 18.03 -14.90 12.16
N VAL A 445 18.16 -14.46 10.91
CA VAL A 445 17.03 -14.14 10.03
C VAL A 445 16.80 -15.33 9.12
N HIS A 446 15.60 -15.90 9.16
CA HIS A 446 15.11 -16.93 8.27
C HIS A 446 14.16 -16.27 7.28
N VAL A 447 14.40 -16.47 5.98
CA VAL A 447 13.56 -15.99 4.90
C VAL A 447 13.02 -17.18 4.15
N ARG A 448 11.70 -17.30 4.09
CA ARG A 448 11.01 -18.38 3.37
C ARG A 448 10.15 -17.78 2.28
N TYR A 449 10.26 -18.30 1.07
CA TYR A 449 9.56 -17.77 -0.10
C TYR A 449 9.28 -18.85 -1.13
N LYS A 450 8.34 -18.61 -2.04
CA LYS A 450 8.11 -19.39 -3.25
C LYS A 450 8.70 -18.67 -4.46
N GLN A 451 9.30 -19.42 -5.37
CA GLN A 451 9.57 -18.87 -6.70
C GLN A 451 8.24 -18.69 -7.46
N PRO A 452 8.11 -17.67 -8.33
CA PRO A 452 6.89 -17.43 -9.07
C PRO A 452 6.38 -18.69 -9.77
N GLY A 453 5.13 -19.07 -9.46
CA GLY A 453 4.50 -20.29 -9.97
C GLY A 453 4.94 -21.61 -9.31
N ALA A 454 5.80 -21.59 -8.29
CA ALA A 454 6.15 -22.79 -7.53
C ALA A 454 5.10 -23.12 -6.47
N GLY A 455 4.84 -24.41 -6.24
CA GLY A 455 3.90 -24.87 -5.22
C GLY A 455 4.53 -25.12 -3.84
N THR A 456 5.85 -24.91 -3.68
CA THR A 456 6.59 -25.16 -2.43
C THR A 456 7.59 -24.07 -2.19
N SER A 457 7.76 -23.70 -0.91
CA SER A 457 8.72 -22.69 -0.48
C SER A 457 10.15 -23.20 -0.40
N THR A 458 11.08 -22.27 -0.43
CA THR A 458 12.51 -22.43 -0.13
C THR A 458 12.83 -21.55 1.07
N GLU A 459 13.67 -22.05 1.98
CA GLU A 459 14.16 -21.30 3.14
C GLU A 459 15.64 -20.95 2.95
N VAL A 460 16.01 -19.70 3.29
CA VAL A 460 17.38 -19.20 3.32
C VAL A 460 17.65 -18.56 4.69
N VAL A 461 18.86 -18.81 5.24
CA VAL A 461 19.18 -18.44 6.63
C VAL A 461 20.39 -17.48 6.67
N PHE A 462 20.22 -16.37 7.39
CA PHE A 462 21.20 -15.29 7.51
C PHE A 462 21.52 -14.99 8.99
N PRO A 463 22.64 -15.51 9.54
CA PRO A 463 23.02 -15.24 10.91
C PRO A 463 23.60 -13.83 11.10
N ALA A 464 23.06 -13.07 12.04
CA ALA A 464 23.54 -11.74 12.42
C ALA A 464 24.59 -11.86 13.55
N ARG A 465 25.86 -11.91 13.16
CA ARG A 465 26.99 -12.08 14.06
C ARG A 465 27.24 -10.84 14.93
N ALA A 466 28.03 -10.97 15.99
CA ALA A 466 28.43 -9.87 16.86
C ALA A 466 29.00 -8.64 16.11
N SER A 467 29.56 -8.82 14.91
CA SER A 467 30.10 -7.75 14.07
C SER A 467 29.06 -6.81 13.48
N VAL A 468 27.75 -7.15 13.51
CA VAL A 468 26.68 -6.27 13.04
C VAL A 468 26.37 -5.12 14.01
N PHE A 469 26.80 -5.25 15.28
CA PHE A 469 26.71 -4.14 16.24
C PHE A 469 27.76 -3.07 15.94
N THR A 470 27.30 -1.82 15.91
CA THR A 470 28.16 -0.67 15.63
C THR A 470 27.78 0.56 16.46
N THR A 471 28.80 1.30 16.89
CA THR A 471 28.62 2.63 17.50
C THR A 471 28.61 3.76 16.46
N ARG A 472 28.75 3.42 15.18
CA ARG A 472 28.72 4.36 14.05
C ARG A 472 27.82 3.81 12.95
N PRO A 473 26.51 3.87 13.15
CA PRO A 473 25.56 3.35 12.16
C PRO A 473 25.65 4.13 10.84
N THR A 474 25.24 3.48 9.75
CA THR A 474 25.17 4.07 8.41
C THR A 474 24.23 5.29 8.38
N SER A 475 24.29 6.09 7.32
CA SER A 475 23.33 7.18 7.11
C SER A 475 21.91 6.61 7.02
N ASP A 476 21.72 5.50 6.32
CA ASP A 476 20.41 4.87 6.15
C ASP A 476 19.83 4.38 7.47
N PHE A 477 20.62 3.69 8.29
CA PHE A 477 20.18 3.33 9.64
C PHE A 477 19.75 4.56 10.46
N ARG A 478 20.54 5.64 10.42
CA ARG A 478 20.23 6.87 11.16
C ARG A 478 18.96 7.54 10.64
N PHE A 479 18.78 7.58 9.31
CA PHE A 479 17.58 8.12 8.70
C PHE A 479 16.35 7.26 9.03
N ALA A 480 16.41 5.96 8.78
CA ALA A 480 15.31 5.04 9.07
C ALA A 480 14.93 5.03 10.56
N SER A 481 15.92 5.05 11.48
CA SER A 481 15.64 5.18 12.92
C SER A 481 14.99 6.52 13.30
N ALA A 482 15.21 7.58 12.53
CA ALA A 482 14.51 8.84 12.72
C ALA A 482 13.05 8.75 12.25
N VAL A 483 12.77 8.04 11.16
CA VAL A 483 11.41 7.75 10.70
C VAL A 483 10.65 6.96 11.77
N VAL A 484 11.26 5.91 12.31
CA VAL A 484 10.67 5.11 13.40
C VAL A 484 10.39 5.96 14.64
N GLU A 485 11.36 6.77 15.11
CA GLU A 485 11.16 7.62 16.29
C GLU A 485 10.03 8.63 16.08
N PHE A 486 9.94 9.20 14.88
CA PHE A 486 8.84 10.12 14.55
C PHE A 486 7.49 9.42 14.58
N ALA A 487 7.38 8.24 13.97
CA ALA A 487 6.15 7.45 13.98
C ALA A 487 5.71 7.09 15.41
N LEU A 488 6.63 6.59 16.25
CA LEU A 488 6.37 6.30 17.66
C LEU A 488 5.89 7.52 18.45
N ALA A 489 6.44 8.71 18.14
CA ALA A 489 6.02 9.95 18.79
C ALA A 489 4.63 10.41 18.33
N VAL A 490 4.29 10.23 17.05
CA VAL A 490 2.98 10.58 16.47
C VAL A 490 1.88 9.66 17.00
N THR A 491 2.14 8.35 17.06
CA THR A 491 1.19 7.35 17.58
C THR A 491 1.07 7.38 19.11
N GLY A 492 2.00 8.03 19.80
CA GLY A 492 2.02 8.08 21.26
C GLY A 492 2.32 6.72 21.89
N SER A 493 3.26 5.97 21.32
CA SER A 493 3.65 4.64 21.76
C SER A 493 3.91 4.58 23.28
N PRO A 494 3.24 3.68 24.03
CA PRO A 494 3.45 3.53 25.47
C PRO A 494 4.83 2.96 25.82
N HIS A 495 5.55 2.44 24.84
CA HIS A 495 6.88 1.84 25.01
C HIS A 495 8.02 2.80 24.60
N ALA A 496 7.70 3.99 24.12
CA ALA A 496 8.65 4.98 23.64
C ALA A 496 8.30 6.40 24.13
N GLU A 497 7.98 6.53 25.43
CA GLU A 497 7.60 7.82 26.06
C GLU A 497 8.64 8.93 25.84
N ASP A 498 9.92 8.55 25.65
CA ASP A 498 11.01 9.48 25.36
C ASP A 498 11.17 9.76 23.84
N ALA A 499 10.37 9.15 22.94
CA ALA A 499 10.42 9.48 21.51
C ALA A 499 10.12 10.95 21.26
N SER A 500 10.89 11.59 20.38
CA SER A 500 10.85 13.05 20.21
C SER A 500 10.89 13.44 18.73
N PRO A 501 9.86 14.12 18.22
CA PRO A 501 9.88 14.67 16.86
C PRO A 501 11.08 15.57 16.60
N THR A 502 11.52 16.35 17.61
CA THR A 502 12.69 17.22 17.47
C THR A 502 13.98 16.43 17.25
N ARG A 503 14.21 15.36 18.04
CA ARG A 503 15.39 14.50 17.84
C ARG A 503 15.34 13.71 16.56
N ALA A 504 14.14 13.22 16.20
CA ALA A 504 13.91 12.55 14.93
C ALA A 504 14.28 13.46 13.76
N ARG A 505 13.80 14.71 13.76
CA ARG A 505 14.11 15.73 12.76
C ARG A 505 15.62 15.99 12.64
N GLU A 506 16.29 16.27 13.76
CA GLU A 506 17.74 16.55 13.77
C GLU A 506 18.55 15.36 13.21
N ARG A 507 18.13 14.13 13.52
CA ARG A 507 18.78 12.92 13.03
C ARG A 507 18.53 12.69 11.56
N ALA A 508 17.28 12.87 11.10
CA ALA A 508 16.91 12.76 9.69
C ALA A 508 17.68 13.77 8.84
N GLU A 509 17.71 15.05 9.24
CA GLU A 509 18.45 16.12 8.56
C GLU A 509 19.96 15.82 8.47
N ALA A 510 20.55 15.28 9.54
CA ALA A 510 21.96 14.87 9.55
C ALA A 510 22.27 13.61 8.75
N ALA A 511 21.26 12.91 8.23
CA ALA A 511 21.36 11.62 7.56
C ALA A 511 20.65 11.57 6.19
N LEU A 512 20.41 12.69 5.55
CA LEU A 512 19.74 12.78 4.24
C LEU A 512 20.42 11.93 3.16
N GLY A 513 21.75 11.85 3.16
CA GLY A 513 22.50 11.11 2.16
C GLY A 513 22.32 11.68 0.75
N GLU A 514 22.27 10.81 -0.27
CA GLU A 514 21.85 11.17 -1.62
C GLU A 514 20.32 11.15 -1.65
N ASP A 515 19.69 12.30 -1.77
CA ASP A 515 18.24 12.49 -1.78
C ASP A 515 17.80 12.94 -3.17
N SER A 516 17.97 12.05 -4.16
CA SER A 516 17.79 12.36 -5.59
C SER A 516 16.39 12.85 -5.94
N TYR A 517 15.38 12.37 -5.22
CA TYR A 517 13.97 12.73 -5.42
C TYR A 517 13.44 13.71 -4.37
N GLY A 518 14.27 14.10 -3.38
CA GLY A 518 13.88 15.03 -2.32
C GLY A 518 12.94 14.44 -1.26
N LEU A 519 12.68 13.14 -1.26
CA LEU A 519 11.74 12.47 -0.35
C LEU A 519 12.18 12.56 1.12
N ARG A 520 13.48 12.37 1.38
CA ARG A 520 14.04 12.49 2.74
C ARG A 520 13.98 13.93 3.25
N SER A 521 14.21 14.90 2.37
CA SER A 521 14.06 16.34 2.68
C SER A 521 12.60 16.72 2.91
N GLU A 522 11.66 16.14 2.14
CA GLU A 522 10.22 16.30 2.37
C GLU A 522 9.83 15.80 3.76
N PHE A 523 10.29 14.61 4.16
CA PHE A 523 10.03 14.07 5.49
C PHE A 523 10.47 15.00 6.62
N VAL A 524 11.66 15.60 6.52
CA VAL A 524 12.12 16.60 7.49
C VAL A 524 11.14 17.78 7.55
N GLY A 525 10.64 18.26 6.41
CA GLY A 525 9.60 19.30 6.33
C GLY A 525 8.26 18.89 6.94
N LEU A 526 7.87 17.63 6.79
CA LEU A 526 6.65 17.09 7.43
C LEU A 526 6.76 17.06 8.96
N ILE A 527 7.94 16.74 9.50
CA ILE A 527 8.17 16.82 10.95
C ILE A 527 8.05 18.28 11.43
N ASP A 528 8.58 19.27 10.67
CA ASP A 528 8.43 20.69 11.01
C ASP A 528 6.94 21.07 11.04
N THR A 529 6.17 20.65 10.03
CA THR A 529 4.72 20.89 9.98
C THR A 529 3.98 20.26 11.17
N TYR A 530 4.32 19.01 11.52
CA TYR A 530 3.75 18.35 12.70
C TYR A 530 4.03 19.13 13.99
N GLN A 531 5.25 19.61 14.18
CA GLN A 531 5.62 20.38 15.37
C GLN A 531 4.86 21.71 15.45
N GLU A 532 4.61 22.37 14.31
CA GLU A 532 3.82 23.60 14.26
C GLU A 532 2.34 23.35 14.62
N LEU A 533 1.80 22.17 14.29
CA LEU A 533 0.43 21.80 14.64
C LEU A 533 0.28 21.38 16.12
N ALA A 534 1.29 20.71 16.66
CA ALA A 534 1.28 20.19 18.03
C ALA A 534 1.63 21.26 19.09
N GLY A 535 2.25 22.40 18.71
CA GLY A 535 2.71 23.49 19.59
C GLY A 535 1.75 24.60 19.69
#